data_34a37951e80a7115da6c34637ac3747f
#
_entry.id   34a37951e80a7115da6c34637ac3747f
#
_cell.length_a   1.000
_cell.length_b   1.000
_cell.length_c   1.000
_cell.angle_alpha   90.00
_cell.angle_beta   90.00
_cell.angle_gamma   90.00
#
_symmetry.space_group_name_H-M   'P 1'
#
loop_
_entity.id
_entity.type
_entity.pdbx_description
1 polymer ?
#
loop_
_entity_poly.entity_id
_entity_poly.type
_entity_poly.pdbx_seq_one_letter_code
_entity_poly.pdbx_strand_id
1 'polypeptide(L)'
;MTATDPAPTPLAQGWCALSLLHGRIEAHIERALQAKHDLSVREYSLLDVLSRQHDGDGGHLQMKQVADAVVLSQSATTRLVTRLEDRLLLTRYLCPTDRRGIYTNVTEAGLKLLAQARPTNDTALREALDEAARNPELAPLVRVVESLNVPA
;
A
#
# COMPACT_ATOMS: atom_id res chain seq x y z
N MET A 1 19.98 -25.66 35.40
CA MET A 1 19.75 -25.92 33.98
C MET A 1 19.18 -24.63 33.35
N THR A 2 20.00 -23.92 32.65
CA THR A 2 19.52 -22.82 31.81
C THR A 2 18.93 -23.47 30.57
N ALA A 3 17.63 -23.32 30.34
CA ALA A 3 17.01 -23.70 29.08
C ALA A 3 17.65 -22.82 28.01
N THR A 4 18.44 -23.43 27.16
CA THR A 4 18.97 -22.76 25.98
C THR A 4 17.77 -22.51 25.07
N ASP A 5 17.41 -21.25 24.90
CA ASP A 5 16.35 -20.86 23.97
C ASP A 5 16.74 -21.41 22.58
N PRO A 6 15.88 -22.20 21.95
CA PRO A 6 16.23 -22.80 20.66
C PRO A 6 16.44 -21.69 19.63
N ALA A 7 17.54 -21.77 18.89
CA ALA A 7 17.83 -20.84 17.80
C ALA A 7 16.68 -20.81 16.79
N PRO A 8 16.35 -19.65 16.20
CA PRO A 8 15.30 -19.56 15.18
C PRO A 8 15.63 -20.43 13.98
N THR A 9 14.59 -21.05 13.39
CA THR A 9 14.74 -21.87 12.20
C THR A 9 15.14 -21.03 10.99
N PRO A 10 15.76 -21.62 9.95
CA PRO A 10 16.05 -20.89 8.70
C PRO A 10 14.82 -20.25 8.08
N LEU A 11 13.66 -20.93 8.16
CA LEU A 11 12.39 -20.38 7.67
C LEU A 11 11.99 -19.12 8.44
N ALA A 12 12.08 -19.15 9.77
CA ALA A 12 11.77 -18.00 10.63
C ALA A 12 12.75 -16.85 10.39
N GLN A 13 14.02 -17.13 10.15
CA GLN A 13 15.03 -16.12 9.81
C GLN A 13 14.70 -15.44 8.47
N GLY A 14 14.33 -16.21 7.45
CA GLY A 14 13.92 -15.67 6.15
C GLY A 14 12.67 -14.79 6.25
N TRP A 15 11.69 -15.23 7.03
CA TRP A 15 10.49 -14.43 7.29
C TRP A 15 10.81 -13.12 8.01
N CYS A 16 11.68 -13.15 9.02
CA CYS A 16 12.13 -11.94 9.71
C CYS A 16 12.86 -10.97 8.77
N ALA A 17 13.71 -11.47 7.89
CA ALA A 17 14.41 -10.67 6.90
C ALA A 17 13.42 -9.96 5.94
N LEU A 18 12.41 -10.69 5.46
CA LEU A 18 11.36 -10.12 4.61
C LEU A 18 10.56 -9.04 5.34
N SER A 19 10.19 -9.30 6.59
CA SER A 19 9.45 -8.35 7.42
C SER A 19 10.27 -7.09 7.70
N LEU A 20 11.58 -7.24 7.92
CA LEU A 20 12.49 -6.13 8.12
C LEU A 20 12.61 -5.28 6.85
N LEU A 21 12.79 -5.90 5.69
CA LEU A 21 12.86 -5.21 4.42
C LEU A 21 11.57 -4.40 4.17
N HIS A 22 10.42 -5.04 4.30
CA HIS A 22 9.12 -4.40 4.13
C HIS A 22 8.95 -3.21 5.07
N GLY A 23 9.25 -3.38 6.35
CA GLY A 23 9.13 -2.32 7.35
C GLY A 23 10.02 -1.12 7.08
N ARG A 24 11.25 -1.34 6.65
CA ARG A 24 12.18 -0.27 6.28
C ARG A 24 11.72 0.52 5.07
N ILE A 25 11.27 -0.19 4.02
CA ILE A 25 10.73 0.44 2.81
C ILE A 25 9.51 1.28 3.17
N GLU A 26 8.56 0.69 3.87
CA GLU A 26 7.30 1.36 4.22
C GLU A 26 7.56 2.61 5.09
N ALA A 27 8.45 2.53 6.07
CA ALA A 27 8.80 3.66 6.92
C ALA A 27 9.44 4.81 6.13
N HIS A 28 10.30 4.49 5.17
CA HIS A 28 10.94 5.49 4.33
C HIS A 28 9.96 6.20 3.40
N ILE A 29 9.09 5.43 2.75
CA ILE A 29 8.01 5.98 1.90
C ILE A 29 7.05 6.83 2.75
N GLU A 30 6.67 6.35 3.93
CA GLU A 30 5.78 7.07 4.85
C GLU A 30 6.31 8.46 5.17
N ARG A 31 7.58 8.58 5.52
CA ARG A 31 8.20 9.88 5.82
C ARG A 31 8.16 10.83 4.62
N ALA A 32 8.47 10.32 3.44
CA ALA A 32 8.47 11.13 2.21
C ALA A 32 7.07 11.61 1.83
N LEU A 33 6.08 10.72 1.86
CA LEU A 33 4.70 11.05 1.53
C LEU A 33 4.08 12.02 2.52
N GLN A 34 4.31 11.81 3.82
CA GLN A 34 3.82 12.72 4.86
C GLN A 34 4.44 14.12 4.71
N ALA A 35 5.72 14.20 4.49
CA ALA A 35 6.43 15.48 4.41
C ALA A 35 6.00 16.33 3.21
N LYS A 36 5.72 15.71 2.07
CA LYS A 36 5.44 16.42 0.81
C LYS A 36 3.97 16.53 0.47
N HIS A 37 3.16 15.57 0.88
CA HIS A 37 1.78 15.44 0.40
C HIS A 37 0.75 15.26 1.51
N ASP A 38 1.18 15.19 2.76
CA ASP A 38 0.29 14.88 3.90
C ASP A 38 -0.53 13.60 3.65
N LEU A 39 0.14 12.58 3.11
CA LEU A 39 -0.42 11.27 2.84
C LEU A 39 0.33 10.18 3.61
N SER A 40 -0.41 9.25 4.18
CA SER A 40 0.17 7.99 4.66
C SER A 40 0.37 7.02 3.50
N VAL A 41 1.21 6.01 3.69
CA VAL A 41 1.37 4.91 2.72
C VAL A 41 0.03 4.24 2.45
N ARG A 42 -0.78 4.06 3.48
CA ARG A 42 -2.11 3.41 3.35
C ARG A 42 -3.08 4.27 2.56
N GLU A 43 -3.09 5.57 2.78
CA GLU A 43 -3.89 6.51 2.00
C GLU A 43 -3.46 6.53 0.54
N TYR A 44 -2.16 6.57 0.29
CA TYR A 44 -1.60 6.49 -1.06
C TYR A 44 -2.02 5.19 -1.76
N SER A 45 -1.85 4.05 -1.09
CA SER A 45 -2.21 2.74 -1.64
C SER A 45 -3.69 2.65 -1.98
N LEU A 46 -4.55 3.20 -1.13
CA LEU A 46 -5.99 3.22 -1.35
C LEU A 46 -6.34 4.07 -2.58
N LEU A 47 -5.80 5.27 -2.68
CA LEU A 47 -6.00 6.13 -3.85
C LEU A 47 -5.50 5.46 -5.13
N ASP A 48 -4.34 4.82 -5.07
CA ASP A 48 -3.77 4.13 -6.23
C ASP A 48 -4.65 2.96 -6.70
N VAL A 49 -5.10 2.12 -5.78
CA VAL A 49 -6.00 1.00 -6.09
C VAL A 49 -7.30 1.51 -6.71
N LEU A 50 -7.92 2.51 -6.09
CA LEU A 50 -9.19 3.06 -6.56
C LEU A 50 -9.06 3.83 -7.89
N SER A 51 -7.90 4.44 -8.15
CA SER A 51 -7.64 5.13 -9.41
C SER A 51 -7.61 4.21 -10.62
N ARG A 52 -7.38 2.92 -10.38
CA ARG A 52 -7.32 1.88 -11.44
C ARG A 52 -8.66 1.24 -11.72
N GLN A 53 -9.73 1.66 -11.04
CA GLN A 53 -11.09 1.24 -11.38
C GLN A 53 -11.49 1.83 -12.72
N HIS A 54 -12.18 1.02 -13.52
CA HIS A 54 -12.66 1.43 -14.83
C HIS A 54 -14.17 1.64 -14.80
N ASP A 55 -14.64 2.62 -15.56
CA ASP A 55 -16.06 2.81 -15.83
C ASP A 55 -16.51 1.78 -16.87
N GLY A 56 -16.85 0.57 -16.42
CA GLY A 56 -17.28 -0.50 -17.31
C GLY A 56 -17.58 -1.78 -16.55
N ASP A 57 -17.94 -2.84 -17.28
CA ASP A 57 -18.33 -4.12 -16.70
C ASP A 57 -17.25 -4.66 -15.75
N GLY A 58 -17.61 -4.79 -14.47
CA GLY A 58 -16.75 -5.32 -13.41
C GLY A 58 -15.67 -4.37 -12.90
N GLY A 59 -15.72 -3.07 -13.29
CA GLY A 59 -14.67 -2.11 -12.99
C GLY A 59 -14.67 -1.54 -11.57
N HIS A 60 -15.80 -1.58 -10.87
CA HIS A 60 -15.93 -0.98 -9.54
C HIS A 60 -15.77 -2.00 -8.43
N LEU A 61 -14.92 -1.68 -7.46
CA LEU A 61 -14.66 -2.53 -6.31
C LEU A 61 -15.58 -2.19 -5.15
N GLN A 62 -16.22 -3.21 -4.57
CA GLN A 62 -16.93 -3.08 -3.29
C GLN A 62 -15.92 -2.89 -2.15
N MET A 63 -16.36 -2.34 -1.02
CA MET A 63 -15.49 -2.07 0.14
C MET A 63 -14.71 -3.30 0.60
N LYS A 64 -15.29 -4.50 0.53
CA LYS A 64 -14.60 -5.74 0.87
C LYS A 64 -13.42 -6.01 -0.09
N GLN A 65 -13.64 -5.82 -1.39
CA GLN A 65 -12.59 -6.02 -2.41
C GLN A 65 -11.49 -4.98 -2.28
N VAL A 66 -11.85 -3.74 -1.93
CA VAL A 66 -10.87 -2.67 -1.65
C VAL A 66 -10.01 -3.04 -0.45
N ALA A 67 -10.62 -3.50 0.65
CA ALA A 67 -9.91 -3.95 1.84
C ALA A 67 -8.91 -5.07 1.52
N ASP A 68 -9.31 -6.06 0.72
CA ASP A 68 -8.44 -7.15 0.29
C ASP A 68 -7.27 -6.63 -0.56
N ALA A 69 -7.54 -5.69 -1.48
CA ALA A 69 -6.51 -5.13 -2.37
C ALA A 69 -5.45 -4.30 -1.62
N VAL A 70 -5.85 -3.59 -0.56
CA VAL A 70 -4.91 -2.80 0.27
C VAL A 70 -4.39 -3.58 1.47
N VAL A 71 -4.79 -4.83 1.62
CA VAL A 71 -4.35 -5.74 2.71
C VAL A 71 -4.66 -5.16 4.09
N LEU A 72 -5.87 -4.69 4.27
CA LEU A 72 -6.38 -4.15 5.54
C LEU A 72 -7.68 -4.85 5.93
N SER A 73 -8.04 -4.75 7.21
CA SER A 73 -9.38 -5.14 7.65
C SER A 73 -10.43 -4.23 7.03
N GLN A 74 -11.67 -4.72 6.91
CA GLN A 74 -12.75 -3.92 6.35
C GLN A 74 -13.03 -2.67 7.19
N SER A 75 -12.95 -2.77 8.52
CA SER A 75 -13.15 -1.62 9.41
C SER A 75 -12.02 -0.59 9.29
N ALA A 76 -10.77 -1.01 9.16
CA ALA A 76 -9.64 -0.11 8.93
C ALA A 76 -9.78 0.60 7.58
N THR A 77 -10.18 -0.11 6.54
CA THR A 77 -10.41 0.46 5.20
C THR A 77 -11.54 1.48 5.24
N THR A 78 -12.63 1.19 5.92
CA THR A 78 -13.76 2.13 6.07
C THR A 78 -13.34 3.42 6.76
N ARG A 79 -12.54 3.35 7.82
CA ARG A 79 -12.00 4.54 8.49
C ARG A 79 -11.07 5.34 7.58
N LEU A 80 -10.26 4.67 6.79
CA LEU A 80 -9.35 5.29 5.85
C LEU A 80 -10.12 6.02 4.75
N VAL A 81 -11.14 5.38 4.19
CA VAL A 81 -12.05 5.99 3.20
C VAL A 81 -12.73 7.24 3.79
N THR A 82 -13.22 7.17 5.02
CA THR A 82 -13.85 8.30 5.68
C THR A 82 -12.90 9.50 5.79
N ARG A 83 -11.65 9.28 6.19
CA ARG A 83 -10.65 10.35 6.27
C ARG A 83 -10.37 10.98 4.91
N LEU A 84 -10.25 10.18 3.86
CA LEU A 84 -10.01 10.69 2.52
C LEU A 84 -11.24 11.38 1.93
N GLU A 85 -12.43 10.91 2.26
CA GLU A 85 -13.68 11.57 1.90
C GLU A 85 -13.79 12.96 2.57
N ASP A 86 -13.44 13.06 3.86
CA ASP A 86 -13.40 14.33 4.59
C ASP A 86 -12.41 15.33 3.97
N ARG A 87 -11.35 14.83 3.35
CA ARG A 87 -10.38 15.65 2.60
C ARG A 87 -10.80 15.91 1.16
N LEU A 88 -11.98 15.48 0.75
CA LEU A 88 -12.53 15.63 -0.61
C LEU A 88 -11.70 14.90 -1.70
N LEU A 89 -10.97 13.86 -1.32
CA LEU A 89 -10.15 13.06 -2.22
C LEU A 89 -10.87 11.82 -2.73
N LEU A 90 -11.90 11.37 -2.01
CA LEU A 90 -12.78 10.27 -2.37
C LEU A 90 -14.24 10.68 -2.21
N THR A 91 -15.12 9.99 -2.93
CA THR A 91 -16.57 10.03 -2.73
C THR A 91 -17.10 8.61 -2.60
N ARG A 92 -18.08 8.42 -1.72
CA ARG A 92 -18.86 7.18 -1.63
C ARG A 92 -20.18 7.33 -2.39
N TYR A 93 -20.60 6.27 -3.02
CA TYR A 93 -21.89 6.24 -3.69
C TYR A 93 -22.51 4.84 -3.62
N LEU A 94 -23.85 4.80 -3.77
CA LEU A 94 -24.58 3.54 -3.90
C LEU A 94 -24.71 3.23 -5.39
N CYS A 95 -24.44 1.98 -5.76
CA CYS A 95 -24.65 1.56 -7.14
C CYS A 95 -26.15 1.59 -7.48
N PRO A 96 -26.56 2.22 -8.60
CA PRO A 96 -27.97 2.26 -9.00
C PRO A 96 -28.58 0.87 -9.25
N THR A 97 -27.74 -0.09 -9.64
CA THR A 97 -28.17 -1.47 -9.97
C THR A 97 -28.01 -2.44 -8.81
N ASP A 98 -27.18 -2.11 -7.82
CA ASP A 98 -26.96 -2.93 -6.62
C ASP A 98 -26.89 -2.04 -5.37
N ARG A 99 -28.04 -1.88 -4.72
CA ARG A 99 -28.18 -1.07 -3.51
C ARG A 99 -27.52 -1.67 -2.26
N ARG A 100 -26.95 -2.87 -2.36
CA ARG A 100 -26.29 -3.56 -1.25
C ARG A 100 -24.81 -3.19 -1.12
N GLY A 101 -24.22 -2.63 -2.19
CA GLY A 101 -22.82 -2.29 -2.24
C GLY A 101 -22.58 -0.79 -2.08
N ILE A 102 -21.61 -0.44 -1.20
CA ILE A 102 -21.05 0.90 -1.14
C ILE A 102 -19.79 0.89 -2.00
N TYR A 103 -19.73 1.82 -2.93
CA TYR A 103 -18.62 2.00 -3.86
C TYR A 103 -17.92 3.33 -3.57
N THR A 104 -16.68 3.43 -3.98
CA THR A 104 -15.86 4.62 -3.81
C THR A 104 -15.23 5.03 -5.13
N ASN A 105 -15.18 6.33 -5.37
CA ASN A 105 -14.46 6.91 -6.50
C ASN A 105 -13.43 7.92 -6.00
N VAL A 106 -12.30 7.98 -6.70
CA VAL A 106 -11.32 9.04 -6.50
C VAL A 106 -11.85 10.30 -7.19
N THR A 107 -11.84 11.41 -6.47
CA THR A 107 -12.21 12.72 -7.03
C THR A 107 -11.11 13.25 -7.95
N GLU A 108 -11.40 14.29 -8.72
CA GLU A 108 -10.39 14.98 -9.52
C GLU A 108 -9.23 15.47 -8.64
N ALA A 109 -9.53 16.02 -7.47
CA ALA A 109 -8.52 16.43 -6.49
C ALA A 109 -7.68 15.25 -6.00
N GLY A 110 -8.31 14.09 -5.77
CA GLY A 110 -7.62 12.86 -5.40
C GLY A 110 -6.69 12.34 -6.49
N LEU A 111 -7.13 12.36 -7.74
CA LEU A 111 -6.30 11.97 -8.89
C LEU A 111 -5.10 12.90 -9.07
N LYS A 112 -5.31 14.19 -8.89
CA LYS A 112 -4.23 15.19 -8.98
C LYS A 112 -3.19 14.97 -7.88
N LEU A 113 -3.64 14.77 -6.64
CA LEU A 113 -2.74 14.49 -5.52
C LEU A 113 -1.97 13.18 -5.75
N LEU A 114 -2.63 12.14 -6.22
CA LEU A 114 -1.99 10.86 -6.54
C LEU A 114 -0.91 11.02 -7.61
N ALA A 115 -1.20 11.77 -8.67
CA ALA A 115 -0.22 12.06 -9.74
C ALA A 115 1.02 12.77 -9.21
N GLN A 116 0.86 13.68 -8.26
CA GLN A 116 1.96 14.38 -7.60
C GLN A 116 2.73 13.47 -6.64
N ALA A 117 2.03 12.57 -5.97
CA ALA A 117 2.62 11.67 -4.96
C ALA A 117 3.36 10.47 -5.57
N ARG A 118 2.99 10.01 -6.77
CA ARG A 118 3.65 8.86 -7.41
C ARG A 118 5.16 9.01 -7.55
N PRO A 119 5.69 10.11 -8.10
CA PRO A 119 7.15 10.28 -8.16
C PRO A 119 7.82 10.27 -6.79
N THR A 120 7.16 10.82 -5.77
CA THR A 120 7.67 10.80 -4.40
C THR A 120 7.72 9.37 -3.85
N ASN A 121 6.66 8.61 -4.05
CA ASN A 121 6.62 7.19 -3.67
C ASN A 121 7.73 6.39 -4.35
N ASP A 122 7.85 6.54 -5.67
CA ASP A 122 8.80 5.75 -6.46
C ASP A 122 10.25 6.10 -6.12
N THR A 123 10.55 7.38 -5.91
CA THR A 123 11.87 7.83 -5.47
C THR A 123 12.21 7.28 -4.10
N ALA A 124 11.29 7.38 -3.14
CA ALA A 124 11.51 6.86 -1.80
C ALA A 124 11.65 5.33 -1.80
N LEU A 125 10.88 4.63 -2.61
CA LEU A 125 11.02 3.18 -2.80
C LEU A 125 12.41 2.83 -3.33
N ARG A 126 12.88 3.53 -4.36
CA ARG A 126 14.21 3.30 -4.94
C ARG A 126 15.33 3.54 -3.91
N GLU A 127 15.24 4.63 -3.18
CA GLU A 127 16.21 4.95 -2.13
C GLU A 127 16.24 3.86 -1.05
N ALA A 128 15.08 3.40 -0.59
CA ALA A 128 14.99 2.37 0.44
C ALA A 128 15.55 1.02 -0.05
N LEU A 129 15.29 0.65 -1.29
CA LEU A 129 15.85 -0.56 -1.89
C LEU A 129 17.37 -0.47 -2.05
N ASP A 130 17.90 0.66 -2.48
CA ASP A 130 19.33 0.87 -2.63
C ASP A 130 20.05 0.78 -1.28
N GLU A 131 19.47 1.34 -0.23
CA GLU A 131 20.00 1.22 1.12
C GLU A 131 19.97 -0.23 1.62
N ALA A 132 18.84 -0.91 1.43
CA ALA A 132 18.68 -2.30 1.85
C ALA A 132 19.65 -3.24 1.10
N ALA A 133 19.97 -2.96 -0.16
CA ALA A 133 20.90 -3.74 -0.96
C ALA A 133 22.34 -3.75 -0.38
N ARG A 134 22.67 -2.79 0.46
CA ARG A 134 23.96 -2.74 1.16
C ARG A 134 24.04 -3.72 2.33
N ASN A 135 22.90 -4.21 2.80
CA ASN A 135 22.84 -5.23 3.85
C ASN A 135 22.87 -6.62 3.21
N PRO A 136 23.89 -7.45 3.50
CA PRO A 136 24.01 -8.80 2.91
C PRO A 136 22.81 -9.70 3.17
N GLU A 137 22.09 -9.53 4.28
CA GLU A 137 20.90 -10.31 4.59
C GLU A 137 19.70 -9.92 3.74
N LEU A 138 19.62 -8.65 3.34
CA LEU A 138 18.50 -8.10 2.58
C LEU A 138 18.76 -8.04 1.07
N ALA A 139 20.00 -8.02 0.65
CA ALA A 139 20.37 -7.91 -0.77
C ALA A 139 19.70 -8.97 -1.66
N PRO A 140 19.63 -10.27 -1.28
CA PRO A 140 18.92 -11.26 -2.08
C PRO A 140 17.44 -10.96 -2.26
N LEU A 141 16.79 -10.42 -1.23
CA LEU A 141 15.37 -10.02 -1.30
C LEU A 141 15.17 -8.81 -2.21
N VAL A 142 16.07 -7.84 -2.17
CA VAL A 142 16.04 -6.69 -3.07
C VAL A 142 16.11 -7.15 -4.52
N ARG A 143 17.00 -8.10 -4.83
CA ARG A 143 17.11 -8.68 -6.18
C ARG A 143 15.80 -9.36 -6.62
N VAL A 144 15.12 -10.04 -5.71
CA VAL A 144 13.82 -10.64 -6.02
C VAL A 144 12.79 -9.55 -6.36
N VAL A 145 12.71 -8.50 -5.55
CA VAL A 145 11.79 -7.37 -5.81
C VAL A 145 12.06 -6.75 -7.18
N GLU A 146 13.34 -6.48 -7.49
CA GLU A 146 13.73 -5.87 -8.78
C GLU A 146 13.43 -6.78 -9.97
N SER A 147 13.42 -8.09 -9.77
CA SER A 147 13.16 -9.07 -10.82
C SER A 147 11.68 -9.36 -11.04
N LEU A 148 10.82 -8.95 -10.12
CA LEU A 148 9.38 -9.15 -10.26
C LEU A 148 8.84 -8.32 -11.41
N ASN A 149 8.25 -9.00 -12.38
CA ASN A 149 7.62 -8.37 -13.52
C ASN A 149 6.12 -8.67 -13.46
N VAL A 150 5.42 -7.89 -12.66
CA VAL A 150 3.98 -8.05 -12.49
C VAL A 150 3.30 -7.23 -13.59
N PRO A 151 2.45 -7.84 -14.45
CA PRO A 151 1.71 -7.09 -15.46
C PRO A 151 0.82 -6.03 -14.81
N ALA A 152 0.81 -4.85 -15.40
CA ALA A 152 -0.04 -3.75 -14.94
C ALA A 152 -1.53 -4.05 -15.16
#